data_f3e9f6abba093557deab8088b269ce14
#
_entry.id   f3e9f6abba093557deab8088b269ce14
#
_cell.length_a   1.000
_cell.length_b   1.000
_cell.length_c   1.000
_cell.angle_alpha   90.00
_cell.angle_beta   90.00
_cell.angle_gamma   90.00
#
_symmetry.space_group_name_H-M   'P 1'
#
loop_
_entity.id
_entity.type
_entity.pdbx_description
1 polymer ?
#
loop_
_entity_poly.entity_id
_entity_poly.type
_entity_poly.pdbx_seq_one_letter_code
_entity_poly.pdbx_strand_id
1 'polypeptide(L)' 'MRTPRGNIITGGSPGYPDLCMAHEQRGLIFAELKTQKGKPSDAQLLWMRTLHPHAECYLWRPSDITFIAERLANA' A
#
# COMPACT_ATOMS: atom_id res chain seq x y z
N MET A 1 7.65 -13.88 4.70
CA MET A 1 7.66 -14.46 3.36
C MET A 1 8.96 -14.15 2.66
N ARG A 2 9.47 -15.10 1.93
CA ARG A 2 10.74 -14.95 1.26
C ARG A 2 10.53 -14.67 -0.22
N THR A 3 11.19 -13.64 -0.75
CA THR A 3 11.14 -13.36 -2.17
C THR A 3 12.00 -14.36 -2.94
N PRO A 4 11.83 -14.50 -4.26
CA PRO A 4 12.67 -15.39 -5.08
C PRO A 4 14.17 -15.13 -4.97
N ARG A 5 14.55 -13.92 -4.58
CA ARG A 5 15.96 -13.57 -4.40
C ARG A 5 16.48 -13.84 -3.00
N GLY A 6 15.66 -14.43 -2.14
CA GLY A 6 16.06 -14.71 -0.80
C GLY A 6 15.84 -13.57 0.20
N ASN A 7 15.38 -12.42 -0.25
CA ASN A 7 15.04 -11.32 0.63
C ASN A 7 13.74 -11.61 1.36
N ILE A 8 13.62 -11.07 2.56
CA ILE A 8 12.41 -11.21 3.34
C ILE A 8 11.64 -9.89 3.29
N ILE A 9 10.37 -9.98 2.91
CA ILE A 9 9.46 -8.85 2.93
C ILE A 9 8.57 -8.99 4.15
N THR A 10 8.61 -8.00 5.03
CA THR A 10 7.82 -8.02 6.25
C THR A 10 7.18 -6.66 6.47
N GLY A 11 6.12 -6.65 7.26
CA GLY A 11 5.49 -5.40 7.68
C GLY A 11 6.37 -4.56 8.59
N GLY A 12 7.48 -5.12 9.09
CA GLY A 12 8.42 -4.38 9.92
C GLY A 12 9.52 -3.66 9.15
N SER A 13 9.59 -3.84 7.84
CA SER A 13 10.59 -3.13 7.03
C SER A 13 10.27 -1.65 6.99
N PRO A 14 11.29 -0.76 7.09
CA PRO A 14 11.03 0.68 7.02
C PRO A 14 10.28 1.07 5.74
N GLY A 15 9.21 1.82 5.92
CA GLY A 15 8.41 2.31 4.79
C GLY A 15 7.48 1.31 4.16
N TYR A 16 7.43 0.05 4.65
CA TYR A 16 6.49 -0.93 4.14
C TYR A 16 5.06 -0.44 4.36
N PRO A 17 4.16 -0.58 3.36
CA PRO A 17 2.78 -0.09 3.49
C PRO A 17 2.03 -0.71 4.67
N ASP A 18 1.14 0.08 5.28
CA ASP A 18 0.37 -0.37 6.44
C ASP A 18 -0.59 -1.51 6.12
N LEU A 19 -1.16 -1.49 4.92
CA LEU A 19 -2.13 -2.49 4.50
C LEU A 19 -1.66 -3.17 3.22
N CYS A 20 -1.80 -4.48 3.20
CA CYS A 20 -1.59 -5.28 2.00
C CYS A 20 -2.83 -6.15 1.83
N MET A 21 -3.53 -5.96 0.72
CA MET A 21 -4.76 -6.66 0.41
C MET A 21 -4.62 -7.39 -0.91
N ALA A 22 -5.39 -8.46 -1.07
CA ALA A 22 -5.40 -9.20 -2.33
C ALA A 22 -6.83 -9.39 -2.79
N HIS A 23 -7.03 -9.25 -4.10
CA HIS A 23 -8.32 -9.51 -4.73
C HIS A 23 -8.05 -10.43 -5.93
N GLU A 24 -8.88 -11.43 -6.11
CA GLU A 24 -8.59 -12.44 -7.13
C GLU A 24 -8.57 -11.87 -8.57
N GLN A 25 -9.26 -10.77 -8.81
CA GLN A 25 -9.27 -10.14 -10.12
C GLN A 25 -8.36 -8.93 -10.21
N ARG A 26 -8.22 -8.18 -9.13
CA ARG A 26 -7.40 -6.96 -9.11
C ARG A 26 -5.96 -7.21 -8.71
N GLY A 27 -5.68 -8.35 -8.11
CA GLY A 27 -4.36 -8.68 -7.62
C GLY A 27 -4.06 -8.03 -6.28
N LEU A 28 -2.85 -7.54 -6.11
CA LEU A 28 -2.40 -6.94 -4.86
C LEU A 28 -2.76 -5.47 -4.78
N ILE A 29 -3.17 -5.06 -3.59
CA ILE A 29 -3.50 -3.66 -3.28
C ILE A 29 -2.75 -3.27 -2.02
N PHE A 30 -1.93 -2.24 -2.10
CA PHE A 30 -1.19 -1.71 -0.96
C PHE A 30 -1.72 -0.33 -0.60
N ALA A 31 -1.83 -0.05 0.67
CA ALA A 31 -2.28 1.25 1.12
C ALA A 31 -1.46 1.70 2.32
N GLU A 32 -1.09 2.98 2.30
CA GLU A 32 -0.44 3.65 3.41
C GLU A 32 -1.43 4.59 4.05
N LEU A 33 -1.56 4.51 5.37
CA LEU A 33 -2.52 5.32 6.11
C LEU A 33 -1.80 6.53 6.70
N LYS A 34 -2.33 7.70 6.47
CA LYS A 34 -1.76 8.95 6.96
C LYS A 34 -2.82 9.83 7.59
N THR A 35 -2.38 10.70 8.51
CA THR A 35 -3.24 11.77 9.01
C THR A 35 -3.49 12.78 7.89
N GLN A 36 -4.43 13.71 8.12
CA GLN A 36 -4.75 14.73 7.11
C GLN A 36 -3.54 15.53 6.65
N LYS A 37 -2.59 15.79 7.56
CA LYS A 37 -1.41 16.61 7.27
C LYS A 37 -0.11 15.83 7.25
N GLY A 38 -0.16 14.54 7.54
CA GLY A 38 1.05 13.73 7.54
C GLY A 38 1.62 13.57 6.15
N LYS A 39 2.93 13.48 6.05
CA LYS A 39 3.63 13.26 4.78
C LYS A 39 4.31 11.91 4.80
N PRO A 40 4.35 11.19 3.68
CA PRO A 40 5.10 9.95 3.64
C PRO A 40 6.59 10.21 3.79
N SER A 41 7.28 9.29 4.45
CA SER A 41 8.73 9.32 4.54
C SER A 41 9.36 8.93 3.21
N ASP A 42 10.66 9.18 3.07
CA ASP A 42 11.38 8.78 1.87
C ASP A 42 11.33 7.27 1.66
N ALA A 43 11.40 6.49 2.74
CA ALA A 43 11.31 5.05 2.67
C ALA A 43 9.92 4.62 2.19
N GLN A 44 8.86 5.27 2.65
CA GLN A 44 7.50 4.99 2.20
C GLN A 44 7.32 5.31 0.72
N LEU A 45 7.85 6.44 0.28
CA LEU A 45 7.78 6.83 -1.13
C LEU A 45 8.54 5.84 -2.02
N LEU A 46 9.67 5.35 -1.56
CA LEU A 46 10.44 4.36 -2.30
C LEU A 46 9.65 3.05 -2.45
N TRP A 47 9.03 2.58 -1.38
CA TRP A 47 8.19 1.39 -1.43
C TRP A 47 7.04 1.56 -2.41
N MET A 48 6.32 2.67 -2.32
CA MET A 48 5.17 2.92 -3.18
C MET A 48 5.58 3.00 -4.66
N ARG A 49 6.68 3.67 -4.94
CA ARG A 49 7.18 3.78 -6.31
C ARG A 49 7.62 2.42 -6.87
N THR A 50 8.21 1.59 -6.03
CA THR A 50 8.66 0.27 -6.44
C THR A 50 7.48 -0.68 -6.68
N LEU A 51 6.43 -0.57 -5.85
CA LEU A 51 5.26 -1.43 -5.95
C LEU A 51 4.29 -1.00 -7.05
N HIS A 52 4.21 0.29 -7.34
CA HIS A 52 3.21 0.86 -8.25
C HIS A 52 3.11 0.16 -9.60
N PRO A 53 4.19 -0.22 -10.28
CA PRO A 53 4.10 -0.91 -11.56
C PRO A 53 3.49 -2.31 -11.47
N HIS A 54 3.44 -2.90 -10.28
CA HIS A 54 3.07 -4.30 -10.08
C HIS A 54 1.78 -4.50 -9.28
N ALA A 55 1.27 -3.44 -8.66
CA ALA A 55 0.11 -3.53 -7.77
C ALA A 55 -0.56 -2.17 -7.67
N GLU A 56 -1.83 -2.18 -7.22
CA GLU A 56 -2.49 -0.92 -6.89
C GLU A 56 -1.89 -0.37 -5.60
N CYS A 57 -1.56 0.91 -5.58
CA CYS A 57 -0.96 1.56 -4.42
C CYS A 57 -1.69 2.85 -4.11
N TYR A 58 -2.00 3.06 -2.85
CA TYR A 58 -2.75 4.21 -2.39
C TYR A 58 -2.11 4.83 -1.16
N LEU A 59 -2.27 6.12 -1.03
CA LEU A 59 -2.04 6.84 0.23
C LEU A 59 -3.39 7.36 0.67
N TRP A 60 -3.89 6.86 1.80
CA TRP A 60 -5.23 7.18 2.27
C TRP A 60 -5.17 8.06 3.50
N ARG A 61 -6.03 9.08 3.50
CA ARG A 61 -6.22 10.03 4.61
C ARG A 61 -7.67 9.96 5.08
N PRO A 62 -7.99 10.48 6.27
CA PRO A 62 -9.38 10.41 6.77
C PRO A 62 -10.40 10.98 5.80
N SER A 63 -10.06 12.03 5.04
CA SER A 63 -10.98 12.59 4.05
C SER A 63 -11.26 11.67 2.88
N ASP A 64 -10.51 10.58 2.73
CA ASP A 64 -10.66 9.65 1.62
C ASP A 64 -11.66 8.52 1.90
N ILE A 65 -12.34 8.55 3.05
CA ILE A 65 -13.13 7.40 3.49
C ILE A 65 -14.20 6.97 2.48
N THR A 66 -14.85 7.92 1.84
CA THR A 66 -15.87 7.61 0.83
C THR A 66 -15.24 6.95 -0.39
N PHE A 67 -14.12 7.49 -0.84
CA PHE A 67 -13.37 6.92 -1.96
C PHE A 67 -12.88 5.52 -1.62
N ILE A 68 -12.38 5.31 -0.41
CA ILE A 68 -11.91 4.00 0.03
C ILE A 68 -13.05 2.98 0.00
N ALA A 69 -14.20 3.36 0.54
CA ALA A 69 -15.36 2.48 0.56
C ALA A 69 -15.80 2.10 -0.86
N GLU A 70 -15.83 3.07 -1.77
CA GLU A 70 -16.20 2.82 -3.16
C GLU A 70 -15.21 1.90 -3.85
N ARG A 71 -13.91 2.15 -3.67
CA ARG A 71 -12.88 1.31 -4.32
C ARG A 71 -12.92 -0.12 -3.84
N LEU A 72 -13.13 -0.35 -2.55
CA LEU A 72 -13.17 -1.70 -2.01
C LEU A 72 -14.46 -2.40 -2.37
N ALA A 73 -15.58 -1.67 -2.43
CA ALA A 73 -16.87 -2.26 -2.78
C ALA A 73 -16.95 -2.65 -4.25
N ASN A 74 -16.24 -1.95 -5.12
CA ASN A 74 -16.24 -2.20 -6.56
C ASN A 74 -15.07 -3.07 -7.02
N ALA A 75 -14.52 -3.81 -6.10
CA ALA A 75 -13.40 -4.69 -6.40
C ALA A 75 -13.79 -5.87 -7.30
#